data_aee16f64b70fe8b03ed9092019e06591
#
_entry.id   aee16f64b70fe8b03ed9092019e06591
#
_cell.length_a   1.000
_cell.length_b   1.000
_cell.length_c   1.000
_cell.angle_alpha   90.00
_cell.angle_beta   90.00
_cell.angle_gamma   90.00
#
_symmetry.space_group_name_H-M   'P 1'
#
loop_
_entity.id
_entity.type
_entity.pdbx_description
1 polymer ?
#
loop_
_entity_poly.entity_id
_entity_poly.type
_entity_poly.pdbx_seq_one_letter_code
_entity_poly.pdbx_strand_id
1 'polypeptide(L)'
;GETVRNVIVSGKFSSIGIYEQVTDEDRERANQLVNDFGLDKVADSTYGMLSAGEQRRTLLARAFMGQPELLILDEPCSGLDVRAREGFLSVLNKQASQRTWPPFVYVSHQLEEIMPVVTHVAILSDGHLVAAGPKREVLTDERLSSLFELPVHIHWDGDRPWLIVR
;
A
#
# COMPACT_ATOMS: atom_id res chain seq x y z
N GLY A 1 9.02 9.46 -22.26
CA GLY A 1 8.18 9.23 -21.06
C GLY A 1 8.90 9.78 -19.84
N GLU A 2 8.14 10.09 -18.80
CA GLU A 2 8.68 10.61 -17.54
C GLU A 2 9.51 9.57 -16.81
N THR A 3 10.61 10.00 -16.17
CA THR A 3 11.40 9.13 -15.30
C THR A 3 10.70 8.93 -13.94
N VAL A 4 11.09 7.88 -13.19
CA VAL A 4 10.59 7.62 -11.84
C VAL A 4 10.75 8.85 -10.94
N ARG A 5 11.92 9.51 -10.97
CA ARG A 5 12.17 10.75 -10.19
C ARG A 5 11.18 11.85 -10.54
N ASN A 6 10.94 12.07 -11.83
CA ASN A 6 10.01 13.10 -12.28
C ASN A 6 8.58 12.78 -11.88
N VAL A 7 8.16 11.52 -11.98
CA VAL A 7 6.84 11.08 -11.50
C VAL A 7 6.69 11.34 -10.00
N ILE A 8 7.70 11.03 -9.19
CA ILE A 8 7.67 11.27 -7.74
C ILE A 8 7.57 12.78 -7.45
N VAL A 9 8.43 13.60 -8.06
CA VAL A 9 8.44 15.07 -7.88
C VAL A 9 7.09 15.68 -8.25
N SER A 10 6.42 15.17 -9.29
CA SER A 10 5.11 15.68 -9.72
C SER A 10 4.03 15.58 -8.64
N GLY A 11 4.23 14.72 -7.63
CA GLY A 11 3.33 14.59 -6.47
C GLY A 11 3.19 15.86 -5.63
N LYS A 12 4.21 16.72 -5.61
CA LYS A 12 4.15 18.03 -4.95
C LYS A 12 3.04 18.94 -5.53
N PHE A 13 2.83 18.87 -6.83
CA PHE A 13 1.95 19.78 -7.56
C PHE A 13 0.54 19.23 -7.77
N SER A 14 0.24 18.03 -7.27
CA SER A 14 -1.04 17.32 -7.47
C SER A 14 -1.45 17.19 -8.94
N SER A 15 -0.49 17.32 -9.88
CA SER A 15 -0.70 17.28 -11.33
C SER A 15 0.16 16.20 -11.98
N ILE A 16 -0.25 15.76 -13.19
CA ILE A 16 0.57 14.91 -14.04
C ILE A 16 1.37 15.86 -14.94
N GLY A 17 2.61 16.11 -14.57
CA GLY A 17 3.53 17.01 -15.26
C GLY A 17 4.11 18.08 -14.33
N ILE A 18 5.30 18.55 -14.67
CA ILE A 18 6.02 19.57 -13.88
C ILE A 18 5.73 20.90 -14.55
N TYR A 19 4.79 21.67 -14.00
CA TYR A 19 4.41 22.99 -14.51
C TYR A 19 4.99 24.13 -13.68
N GLU A 20 5.55 23.84 -12.49
CA GLU A 20 6.17 24.80 -11.59
C GLU A 20 7.67 24.51 -11.42
N GLN A 21 8.41 25.48 -10.89
CA GLN A 21 9.84 25.30 -10.66
C GLN A 21 10.08 24.28 -9.51
N VAL A 22 10.74 23.19 -9.85
CA VAL A 22 11.22 22.18 -8.88
C VAL A 22 12.46 22.73 -8.19
N THR A 23 12.42 22.84 -6.87
CA THR A 23 13.56 23.29 -6.07
C THR A 23 14.56 22.14 -5.82
N ASP A 24 15.76 22.48 -5.34
CA ASP A 24 16.75 21.48 -4.96
C ASP A 24 16.27 20.63 -3.76
N GLU A 25 15.52 21.23 -2.83
CA GLU A 25 14.88 20.52 -1.71
C GLU A 25 13.87 19.47 -2.21
N ASP A 26 13.10 19.78 -3.24
CA ASP A 26 12.16 18.83 -3.85
C ASP A 26 12.89 17.64 -4.47
N ARG A 27 14.01 17.90 -5.13
CA ARG A 27 14.85 16.85 -5.73
C ARG A 27 15.46 15.95 -4.65
N GLU A 28 15.96 16.55 -3.56
CA GLU A 28 16.52 15.81 -2.45
C GLU A 28 15.48 14.93 -1.76
N ARG A 29 14.27 15.49 -1.51
CA ARG A 29 13.16 14.73 -0.96
C ARG A 29 12.72 13.60 -1.89
N ALA A 30 12.65 13.82 -3.19
CA ALA A 30 12.33 12.77 -4.16
C ALA A 30 13.39 11.65 -4.14
N ASN A 31 14.68 11.99 -3.99
CA ASN A 31 15.75 11.00 -3.85
C ASN A 31 15.61 10.18 -2.56
N GLN A 32 15.23 10.80 -1.43
CA GLN A 32 14.93 10.08 -0.20
C GLN A 32 13.76 9.09 -0.41
N LEU A 33 12.68 9.54 -1.05
CA LEU A 33 11.54 8.68 -1.37
C LEU A 33 11.90 7.53 -2.32
N VAL A 34 12.77 7.76 -3.30
CA VAL A 34 13.31 6.69 -4.15
C VAL A 34 13.95 5.60 -3.30
N ASN A 35 14.80 5.98 -2.35
CA ASN A 35 15.48 5.03 -1.45
C ASN A 35 14.50 4.33 -0.51
N ASP A 36 13.60 5.10 0.12
CA ASP A 36 12.61 4.59 1.08
C ASP A 36 11.67 3.56 0.48
N PHE A 37 11.34 3.72 -0.81
CA PHE A 37 10.45 2.82 -1.55
C PHE A 37 11.18 1.77 -2.41
N GLY A 38 12.51 1.66 -2.27
CA GLY A 38 13.33 0.64 -2.95
C GLY A 38 13.31 0.76 -4.47
N LEU A 39 13.41 2.00 -4.98
CA LEU A 39 13.38 2.34 -6.40
C LEU A 39 14.75 2.76 -6.96
N ASP A 40 15.82 2.62 -6.16
CA ASP A 40 17.17 3.09 -6.50
C ASP A 40 17.65 2.63 -7.86
N LYS A 41 17.43 1.35 -8.18
CA LYS A 41 17.89 0.72 -9.42
C LYS A 41 17.17 1.20 -10.67
N VAL A 42 15.99 1.81 -10.49
CA VAL A 42 15.10 2.22 -11.58
C VAL A 42 14.78 3.71 -11.55
N ALA A 43 15.46 4.47 -10.70
CA ALA A 43 15.18 5.89 -10.44
C ALA A 43 15.18 6.75 -11.71
N ASP A 44 16.06 6.44 -12.65
CA ASP A 44 16.23 7.17 -13.91
C ASP A 44 15.57 6.44 -15.12
N SER A 45 14.91 5.31 -14.84
CA SER A 45 14.16 4.58 -15.86
C SER A 45 12.84 5.27 -16.18
N THR A 46 12.34 5.09 -17.40
CA THR A 46 11.02 5.56 -17.82
C THR A 46 9.94 4.79 -17.08
N TYR A 47 8.99 5.50 -16.44
CA TYR A 47 7.91 4.90 -15.63
C TYR A 47 7.13 3.80 -16.38
N GLY A 48 6.82 4.01 -17.67
CA GLY A 48 6.09 3.02 -18.47
C GLY A 48 6.86 1.73 -18.76
N MET A 49 8.17 1.68 -18.48
CA MET A 49 9.03 0.52 -18.67
C MET A 49 9.18 -0.32 -17.39
N LEU A 50 8.63 0.15 -16.29
CA LEU A 50 8.73 -0.51 -15.00
C LEU A 50 7.82 -1.74 -14.90
N SER A 51 8.20 -2.69 -14.05
CA SER A 51 7.28 -3.73 -13.60
C SER A 51 6.09 -3.14 -12.83
N ALA A 52 4.96 -3.85 -12.80
CA ALA A 52 3.77 -3.39 -12.09
C ALA A 52 4.05 -3.06 -10.61
N GLY A 53 4.87 -3.86 -9.92
CA GLY A 53 5.26 -3.59 -8.54
C GLY A 53 6.10 -2.33 -8.36
N GLU A 54 7.02 -2.04 -9.29
CA GLU A 54 7.80 -0.79 -9.28
C GLU A 54 6.92 0.40 -9.58
N GLN A 55 5.98 0.28 -10.51
CA GLN A 55 4.99 1.33 -10.80
C GLN A 55 4.15 1.66 -9.57
N ARG A 56 3.64 0.65 -8.84
CA ARG A 56 2.87 0.85 -7.60
C ARG A 56 3.69 1.55 -6.52
N ARG A 57 4.95 1.13 -6.31
CA ARG A 57 5.84 1.80 -5.35
C ARG A 57 6.17 3.24 -5.77
N THR A 58 6.32 3.50 -7.07
CA THR A 58 6.53 4.85 -7.58
C THR A 58 5.33 5.76 -7.32
N LEU A 59 4.10 5.28 -7.53
CA LEU A 59 2.88 6.03 -7.24
C LEU A 59 2.70 6.28 -5.74
N LEU A 60 3.08 5.32 -4.91
CA LEU A 60 3.06 5.49 -3.46
C LEU A 60 4.09 6.56 -3.03
N ALA A 61 5.33 6.50 -3.50
CA ALA A 61 6.35 7.51 -3.27
C ALA A 61 5.89 8.90 -3.75
N ARG A 62 5.23 8.97 -4.91
CA ARG A 62 4.62 10.20 -5.43
C ARG A 62 3.57 10.78 -4.48
N ALA A 63 2.71 9.95 -3.88
CA ALA A 63 1.73 10.41 -2.90
C ALA A 63 2.42 11.04 -1.68
N PHE A 64 3.57 10.48 -1.25
CA PHE A 64 4.36 11.01 -0.13
C PHE A 64 5.10 12.31 -0.43
N MET A 65 5.34 12.61 -1.69
CA MET A 65 5.89 13.91 -2.09
C MET A 65 4.94 15.06 -1.70
N GLY A 66 3.63 14.81 -1.75
CA GLY A 66 2.59 15.77 -1.33
C GLY A 66 2.36 15.87 0.18
N GLN A 67 3.10 15.13 1.02
CA GLN A 67 2.97 15.14 2.49
C GLN A 67 1.52 14.91 2.97
N PRO A 68 0.90 13.78 2.65
CA PRO A 68 -0.50 13.54 2.96
C PRO A 68 -0.73 13.44 4.48
N GLU A 69 -1.83 14.01 4.97
CA GLU A 69 -2.30 13.83 6.35
C GLU A 69 -3.05 12.51 6.54
N LEU A 70 -3.58 11.95 5.47
CA LEU A 70 -4.25 10.64 5.41
C LEU A 70 -3.92 9.98 4.07
N LEU A 71 -3.60 8.69 4.09
CA LEU A 71 -3.37 7.89 2.90
C LEU A 71 -4.49 6.87 2.73
N ILE A 72 -5.12 6.84 1.55
CA ILE A 72 -6.12 5.82 1.20
C ILE A 72 -5.55 4.98 0.05
N LEU A 73 -5.40 3.69 0.29
CA LEU A 73 -4.93 2.71 -0.68
C LEU A 73 -6.08 1.77 -1.03
N ASP A 74 -6.62 1.94 -2.23
CA ASP A 74 -7.74 1.15 -2.72
C ASP A 74 -7.22 0.06 -3.66
N GLU A 75 -7.29 -1.19 -3.20
CA GLU A 75 -6.80 -2.39 -3.87
C GLU A 75 -5.40 -2.24 -4.51
N PRO A 76 -4.38 -1.76 -3.77
CA PRO A 76 -3.11 -1.37 -4.39
C PRO A 76 -2.32 -2.56 -4.95
N CYS A 77 -2.62 -3.77 -4.51
CA CYS A 77 -1.99 -5.00 -4.99
C CYS A 77 -2.76 -5.71 -6.10
N SER A 78 -3.89 -5.16 -6.54
CA SER A 78 -4.69 -5.77 -7.63
C SER A 78 -3.86 -5.96 -8.90
N GLY A 79 -3.89 -7.19 -9.45
CA GLY A 79 -3.14 -7.56 -10.66
C GLY A 79 -1.64 -7.79 -10.47
N LEU A 80 -1.12 -7.73 -9.25
CA LEU A 80 0.27 -8.08 -8.96
C LEU A 80 0.43 -9.59 -8.79
N ASP A 81 1.55 -10.13 -9.30
CA ASP A 81 1.98 -11.48 -8.94
C ASP A 81 2.43 -11.53 -7.46
N VAL A 82 2.63 -12.73 -6.94
CA VAL A 82 3.01 -12.95 -5.53
C VAL A 82 4.28 -12.19 -5.15
N ARG A 83 5.30 -12.18 -6.01
CA ARG A 83 6.58 -11.52 -5.73
C ARG A 83 6.42 -10.00 -5.67
N ALA A 84 5.69 -9.42 -6.62
CA ALA A 84 5.44 -7.98 -6.67
C ALA A 84 4.56 -7.52 -5.50
N ARG A 85 3.51 -8.30 -5.15
CA ARG A 85 2.66 -8.05 -3.99
C ARG A 85 3.45 -8.05 -2.69
N GLU A 86 4.20 -9.13 -2.42
CA GLU A 86 4.99 -9.23 -1.18
C GLU A 86 6.06 -8.13 -1.10
N GLY A 87 6.69 -7.79 -2.22
CA GLY A 87 7.64 -6.67 -2.30
C GLY A 87 6.97 -5.32 -1.98
N PHE A 88 5.76 -5.07 -2.47
CA PHE A 88 4.99 -3.86 -2.16
C PHE A 88 4.58 -3.83 -0.68
N LEU A 89 3.98 -4.91 -0.16
CA LEU A 89 3.53 -5.01 1.23
C LEU A 89 4.69 -4.88 2.22
N SER A 90 5.84 -5.47 1.92
CA SER A 90 7.05 -5.36 2.76
C SER A 90 7.51 -3.91 2.90
N VAL A 91 7.58 -3.17 1.78
CA VAL A 91 7.96 -1.76 1.79
C VAL A 91 6.92 -0.94 2.55
N LEU A 92 5.62 -1.14 2.27
CA LEU A 92 4.54 -0.43 2.94
C LEU A 92 4.54 -0.68 4.46
N ASN A 93 4.66 -1.94 4.90
CA ASN A 93 4.71 -2.31 6.31
C ASN A 93 5.91 -1.68 7.02
N LYS A 94 7.09 -1.69 6.39
CA LYS A 94 8.31 -1.06 6.93
C LYS A 94 8.12 0.44 7.11
N GLN A 95 7.59 1.12 6.10
CA GLN A 95 7.41 2.57 6.14
C GLN A 95 6.29 2.95 7.13
N ALA A 96 5.16 2.23 7.12
CA ALA A 96 4.04 2.48 8.02
C ALA A 96 4.35 2.22 9.50
N SER A 97 5.43 1.49 9.81
CA SER A 97 5.92 1.29 11.17
C SER A 97 6.70 2.50 11.73
N GLN A 98 6.98 3.50 10.90
CA GLN A 98 7.70 4.71 11.34
C GLN A 98 6.73 5.74 11.96
N ARG A 99 7.16 6.48 12.98
CA ARG A 99 6.34 7.48 13.66
C ARG A 99 5.89 8.65 12.77
N THR A 100 6.61 8.91 11.70
CA THR A 100 6.33 10.00 10.75
C THR A 100 5.34 9.59 9.67
N TRP A 101 4.90 8.32 9.65
CA TRP A 101 3.93 7.83 8.69
C TRP A 101 2.53 8.36 9.01
N PRO A 102 1.77 8.86 8.01
CA PRO A 102 0.39 9.29 8.22
C PRO A 102 -0.52 8.11 8.55
N PRO A 103 -1.65 8.34 9.21
CA PRO A 103 -2.73 7.35 9.26
C PRO A 103 -3.08 6.88 7.86
N PHE A 104 -3.42 5.59 7.72
CA PHE A 104 -3.81 5.07 6.42
C PHE A 104 -5.00 4.14 6.48
N VAL A 105 -5.76 4.10 5.40
CA VAL A 105 -6.82 3.13 5.12
C VAL A 105 -6.33 2.24 3.97
N TYR A 106 -6.37 0.94 4.17
CA TYR A 106 -6.01 -0.05 3.18
C TYR A 106 -7.24 -0.88 2.83
N VAL A 107 -7.72 -0.75 1.60
CA VAL A 107 -8.87 -1.52 1.11
C VAL A 107 -8.35 -2.72 0.33
N SER A 108 -8.82 -3.91 0.67
CA SER A 108 -8.50 -5.15 -0.02
C SER A 108 -9.59 -6.18 0.20
N HIS A 109 -9.71 -7.12 -0.72
CA HIS A 109 -10.53 -8.31 -0.59
C HIS A 109 -9.71 -9.57 -0.25
N GLN A 110 -8.40 -9.43 0.00
CA GLN A 110 -7.48 -10.52 0.33
C GLN A 110 -6.96 -10.38 1.77
N LEU A 111 -7.22 -11.39 2.62
CA LEU A 111 -6.77 -11.38 4.02
C LEU A 111 -5.25 -11.30 4.12
N GLU A 112 -4.54 -11.96 3.21
CA GLU A 112 -3.09 -12.03 3.18
C GLU A 112 -2.42 -10.65 2.98
N GLU A 113 -3.18 -9.65 2.57
CA GLU A 113 -2.69 -8.29 2.42
C GLU A 113 -2.74 -7.48 3.73
N ILE A 114 -3.39 -8.01 4.77
CA ILE A 114 -3.44 -7.37 6.09
C ILE A 114 -2.08 -7.50 6.77
N MET A 115 -1.29 -6.45 6.65
CA MET A 115 0.07 -6.40 7.20
C MET A 115 0.08 -6.35 8.75
N PRO A 116 1.21 -6.73 9.38
CA PRO A 116 1.38 -6.61 10.84
C PRO A 116 1.07 -5.21 11.39
N VAL A 117 1.44 -4.16 10.68
CA VAL A 117 1.22 -2.75 11.09
C VAL A 117 -0.26 -2.35 11.15
N VAL A 118 -1.15 -3.06 10.44
CA VAL A 118 -2.60 -2.83 10.50
C VAL A 118 -3.13 -3.24 11.87
N THR A 119 -3.75 -2.32 12.59
CA THR A 119 -4.26 -2.53 13.95
C THR A 119 -5.75 -2.87 13.98
N HIS A 120 -6.54 -2.23 13.13
CA HIS A 120 -8.00 -2.35 13.06
C HIS A 120 -8.44 -2.73 11.67
N VAL A 121 -9.57 -3.42 11.59
CA VAL A 121 -10.22 -3.77 10.33
C VAL A 121 -11.71 -3.44 10.40
N ALA A 122 -12.28 -3.16 9.22
CA ALA A 122 -13.71 -3.04 9.02
C ALA A 122 -14.11 -4.00 7.89
N ILE A 123 -15.11 -4.83 8.11
CA ILE A 123 -15.65 -5.76 7.12
C ILE A 123 -16.93 -5.15 6.55
N LEU A 124 -16.96 -5.01 5.24
CA LEU A 124 -18.11 -4.55 4.48
C LEU A 124 -18.65 -5.69 3.62
N SER A 125 -19.96 -5.87 3.62
CA SER A 125 -20.67 -6.80 2.73
C SER A 125 -22.01 -6.20 2.32
N ASP A 126 -22.36 -6.29 1.05
CA ASP A 126 -23.61 -5.79 0.47
C ASP A 126 -23.92 -4.33 0.85
N GLY A 127 -22.89 -3.49 0.90
CA GLY A 127 -23.02 -2.09 1.27
C GLY A 127 -23.22 -1.81 2.77
N HIS A 128 -23.11 -2.83 3.61
CA HIS A 128 -23.29 -2.72 5.06
C HIS A 128 -21.98 -3.01 5.83
N LEU A 129 -21.80 -2.34 6.95
CA LEU A 129 -20.71 -2.62 7.89
C LEU A 129 -21.10 -3.86 8.72
N VAL A 130 -20.39 -4.98 8.50
CA VAL A 130 -20.59 -6.24 9.23
C VAL A 130 -19.93 -6.23 10.60
N ALA A 131 -18.69 -5.75 10.66
CA ALA A 131 -17.91 -5.64 11.89
C ALA A 131 -16.80 -4.61 11.73
N ALA A 132 -16.40 -3.97 12.84
CA ALA A 132 -15.22 -3.11 12.89
C ALA A 132 -14.56 -3.19 14.28
N GLY A 133 -13.23 -3.11 14.35
CA GLY A 133 -12.49 -3.14 15.59
C GLY A 133 -11.07 -3.67 15.44
N PRO A 134 -10.41 -4.04 16.56
CA PRO A 134 -9.09 -4.66 16.53
C PRO A 134 -9.07 -5.90 15.62
N LYS A 135 -8.07 -6.02 14.78
CA LYS A 135 -8.07 -7.05 13.71
C LYS A 135 -8.26 -8.47 14.23
N ARG A 136 -7.68 -8.81 15.40
CA ARG A 136 -7.81 -10.16 15.97
C ARG A 136 -9.19 -10.46 16.55
N GLU A 137 -9.94 -9.43 16.95
CA GLU A 137 -11.32 -9.58 17.46
C GLU A 137 -12.33 -9.63 16.33
N VAL A 138 -12.03 -8.98 15.22
CA VAL A 138 -12.92 -8.91 14.04
C VAL A 138 -12.71 -10.11 13.12
N LEU A 139 -11.46 -10.51 12.89
CA LEU A 139 -11.13 -11.64 12.01
C LEU A 139 -11.20 -12.95 12.80
N THR A 140 -12.38 -13.60 12.81
CA THR A 140 -12.61 -14.91 13.42
C THR A 140 -13.08 -15.94 12.41
N ASP A 141 -12.80 -17.22 12.66
CA ASP A 141 -13.21 -18.34 11.80
C ASP A 141 -14.73 -18.33 11.57
N GLU A 142 -15.52 -18.11 12.65
CA GLU A 142 -16.97 -18.12 12.58
C GLU A 142 -17.49 -16.99 11.70
N ARG A 143 -16.98 -15.76 11.89
CA ARG A 143 -17.45 -14.60 11.12
C ARG A 143 -17.07 -14.70 9.66
N LEU A 144 -15.85 -15.11 9.37
CA LEU A 144 -15.42 -15.24 7.96
C LEU A 144 -16.06 -16.45 7.29
N SER A 145 -16.29 -17.55 8.00
CA SER A 145 -17.04 -18.68 7.44
C SER A 145 -18.49 -18.31 7.10
N SER A 146 -19.13 -17.49 7.95
CA SER A 146 -20.48 -16.96 7.64
C SER A 146 -20.46 -15.97 6.49
N LEU A 147 -19.45 -15.08 6.42
CA LEU A 147 -19.33 -14.07 5.37
C LEU A 147 -19.11 -14.68 3.99
N PHE A 148 -18.25 -15.69 3.89
CA PHE A 148 -17.89 -16.34 2.63
C PHE A 148 -18.82 -17.53 2.28
N GLU A 149 -19.72 -17.91 3.18
CA GLU A 149 -20.55 -19.11 3.05
C GLU A 149 -19.72 -20.39 2.82
N LEU A 150 -18.52 -20.42 3.37
CA LEU A 150 -17.53 -21.50 3.25
C LEU A 150 -16.87 -21.75 4.60
N PRO A 151 -16.57 -23.02 4.95
CA PRO A 151 -15.79 -23.30 6.15
C PRO A 151 -14.36 -22.84 5.98
N VAL A 152 -13.97 -21.78 6.68
CA VAL A 152 -12.63 -21.22 6.63
C VAL A 152 -11.97 -21.22 8.00
N HIS A 153 -10.64 -21.22 7.98
CA HIS A 153 -9.79 -21.10 9.15
C HIS A 153 -8.76 -19.99 8.93
N ILE A 154 -8.53 -19.17 9.95
CA ILE A 154 -7.51 -18.12 9.91
C ILE A 154 -6.25 -18.64 10.59
N HIS A 155 -5.22 -18.85 9.81
CA HIS A 155 -3.88 -19.10 10.33
C HIS A 155 -3.15 -17.78 10.53
N TRP A 156 -2.63 -17.54 11.74
CA TRP A 156 -1.85 -16.33 12.03
C TRP A 156 -0.35 -16.66 12.01
N ASP A 157 0.36 -16.03 11.08
CA ASP A 157 1.83 -16.01 11.10
C ASP A 157 2.28 -14.66 11.71
N GLY A 158 2.68 -14.69 12.98
CA GLY A 158 2.85 -13.47 13.77
C GLY A 158 1.54 -12.66 13.82
N ASP A 159 1.58 -11.45 13.29
CA ASP A 159 0.42 -10.53 13.20
C ASP A 159 -0.19 -10.44 11.81
N ARG A 160 0.14 -11.37 10.92
CA ARG A 160 -0.43 -11.47 9.56
C ARG A 160 -1.40 -12.65 9.47
N PRO A 161 -2.65 -12.42 9.04
CA PRO A 161 -3.63 -13.50 8.85
C PRO A 161 -3.47 -14.16 7.49
N TRP A 162 -3.73 -15.45 7.43
CA TRP A 162 -3.81 -16.27 6.22
C TRP A 162 -5.11 -17.04 6.21
N LEU A 163 -5.86 -16.98 5.10
CA LEU A 163 -7.12 -17.69 4.96
C LEU A 163 -6.88 -19.11 4.42
N ILE A 164 -7.42 -20.11 5.11
CA ILE A 164 -7.40 -21.50 4.69
C ILE A 164 -8.85 -21.97 4.52
N VAL A 165 -9.22 -22.42 3.33
CA VAL A 165 -10.51 -23.08 3.08
C VAL A 165 -10.38 -24.55 3.48
N ARG A 166 -11.37 -25.08 4.23
CA ARG A 166 -11.43 -26.47 4.73
C ARG A 166 -12.31 -27.35 3.85
#